data_5f6d7df1608ec8676670fb035a4a79f8
#
_entry.id   5f6d7df1608ec8676670fb035a4a79f8
#
_cell.length_a   1.000
_cell.length_b   1.000
_cell.length_c   1.000
_cell.angle_alpha   90.00
_cell.angle_beta   90.00
_cell.angle_gamma   90.00
#
_symmetry.space_group_name_H-M   'P 1'
#
loop_
_entity.id
_entity.type
_entity.pdbx_description
1 polymer ?
#
loop_
_entity_poly.entity_id
_entity_poly.type
_entity_poly.pdbx_seq_one_letter_code
_entity_poly.pdbx_strand_id
1 'polypeptide(L)'
;MQSPEKRIAIGKNRDGRLEAFYIKPDGVLRHNWQNRPNSIWKGEVSLGVSARQVAGGANADGRLEIFYLTPDGEVCHDWQLEPGGDWNGKESLGADGRALDVSSNADGRLELFWVGRDGALWHDRQLEPSGDRNG
;
A
#
# COMPACT_ATOMS: atom_id res chain seq x y z
N MET A 1 19.66 7.19 17.40
CA MET A 1 19.22 7.53 16.03
C MET A 1 18.11 6.59 15.62
N GLN A 2 17.04 7.11 15.08
CA GLN A 2 15.94 6.29 14.62
C GLN A 2 16.21 5.77 13.21
N SER A 3 15.79 4.56 12.94
CA SER A 3 15.80 4.04 11.58
C SER A 3 14.82 4.82 10.73
N PRO A 4 15.18 5.09 9.46
CA PRO A 4 14.23 5.74 8.55
C PRO A 4 12.99 4.88 8.38
N GLU A 5 11.84 5.51 8.39
CA GLU A 5 10.59 4.83 8.09
C GLU A 5 10.40 4.76 6.58
N LYS A 6 9.69 3.71 6.14
CA LYS A 6 9.40 3.53 4.72
C LYS A 6 8.27 4.49 4.33
N ARG A 7 8.63 5.57 3.63
CA ARG A 7 7.71 6.65 3.29
C ARG A 7 7.38 6.72 1.81
N ILE A 8 7.81 5.72 1.04
CA ILE A 8 7.55 5.70 -0.40
C ILE A 8 7.35 4.26 -0.87
N ALA A 9 6.40 4.09 -1.77
CA ALA A 9 6.18 2.82 -2.48
C ALA A 9 5.86 3.14 -3.93
N ILE A 10 6.32 2.30 -4.85
CA ILE A 10 6.08 2.47 -6.27
C ILE A 10 5.32 1.26 -6.77
N GLY A 11 4.24 1.50 -7.50
CA GLY A 11 3.49 0.46 -8.18
C GLY A 11 3.50 0.69 -9.68
N LYS A 12 3.25 -0.38 -10.41
CA LYS A 12 3.08 -0.30 -11.86
C LYS A 12 1.64 -0.72 -12.16
N ASN A 13 0.87 0.20 -12.74
CA ASN A 13 -0.47 -0.10 -13.20
C ASN A 13 -0.43 -1.14 -14.31
N ARG A 14 -1.55 -1.82 -14.51
CA ARG A 14 -1.65 -2.88 -15.50
C ARG A 14 -1.28 -2.40 -16.91
N ASP A 15 -1.57 -1.14 -17.23
CA ASP A 15 -1.23 -0.55 -18.53
C ASP A 15 0.22 -0.05 -18.62
N GLY A 16 1.02 -0.23 -17.58
CA GLY A 16 2.42 0.15 -17.54
C GLY A 16 2.71 1.51 -16.94
N ARG A 17 1.69 2.30 -16.55
CA ARG A 17 1.92 3.59 -15.91
C ARG A 17 2.45 3.39 -14.49
N LEU A 18 3.52 4.07 -14.15
CA LEU A 18 4.01 4.06 -12.77
C LEU A 18 3.14 4.94 -11.88
N GLU A 19 2.98 4.52 -10.65
CA GLU A 19 2.26 5.27 -9.63
C GLU A 19 3.07 5.26 -8.36
N ALA A 20 3.31 6.45 -7.79
CA ALA A 20 4.07 6.61 -6.56
C ALA A 20 3.13 6.93 -5.41
N PHE A 21 3.36 6.29 -4.28
CA PHE A 21 2.64 6.54 -3.03
C PHE A 21 3.68 7.01 -2.02
N TYR A 22 3.44 8.14 -1.39
CA TYR A 22 4.47 8.72 -0.53
C TYR A 22 3.87 9.58 0.57
N ILE A 23 4.65 9.75 1.63
CA ILE A 23 4.25 10.50 2.81
C ILE A 23 5.18 11.71 2.91
N LYS A 24 4.58 12.90 2.87
CA LYS A 24 5.33 14.15 2.97
C LYS A 24 5.55 14.53 4.43
N PRO A 25 6.38 15.54 4.73
CA PRO A 25 6.65 15.93 6.12
C PRO A 25 5.43 16.26 6.96
N ASP A 26 4.30 16.63 6.32
CA ASP A 26 3.04 16.88 7.04
C ASP A 26 2.33 15.58 7.45
N GLY A 27 2.88 14.42 7.11
CA GLY A 27 2.32 13.13 7.48
C GLY A 27 1.19 12.63 6.58
N VAL A 28 0.79 13.40 5.57
CA VAL A 28 -0.33 13.01 4.70
C VAL A 28 0.17 12.10 3.59
N LEU A 29 -0.54 10.99 3.40
CA LEU A 29 -0.26 10.04 2.33
C LEU A 29 -0.83 10.58 1.02
N ARG A 30 0.00 10.62 0.01
CA ARG A 30 -0.35 11.16 -1.31
C ARG A 30 0.07 10.19 -2.40
N HIS A 31 -0.51 10.37 -3.57
CA HIS A 31 -0.07 9.61 -4.74
C HIS A 31 -0.01 10.50 -5.98
N ASN A 32 0.73 10.01 -6.96
CA ASN A 32 0.92 10.67 -8.24
C ASN A 32 1.19 9.56 -9.26
N TRP A 33 0.76 9.74 -10.48
CA TRP A 33 0.90 8.69 -11.50
C TRP A 33 1.20 9.30 -12.87
N GLN A 34 1.76 8.48 -13.73
CA GLN A 34 2.03 8.88 -15.11
C GLN A 34 0.72 8.98 -15.89
N ASN A 35 0.62 9.98 -16.77
CA ASN A 35 -0.54 10.12 -17.66
C ASN A 35 -0.66 8.93 -18.61
N ARG A 36 0.50 8.40 -19.04
CA ARG A 36 0.62 7.20 -19.85
C ARG A 36 2.04 6.63 -19.64
N PRO A 37 2.31 5.37 -20.04
CA PRO A 37 3.62 4.78 -19.83
C PRO A 37 4.75 5.66 -20.40
N ASN A 38 5.84 5.79 -19.62
CA ASN A 38 7.03 6.56 -19.98
C ASN A 38 6.76 8.06 -20.18
N SER A 39 5.68 8.57 -19.64
CA SER A 39 5.26 9.95 -19.88
C SER A 39 5.37 10.79 -18.61
N ILE A 40 4.88 12.03 -18.70
CA ILE A 40 4.89 12.98 -17.59
C ILE A 40 3.89 12.54 -16.49
N TRP A 41 4.10 13.06 -15.30
CA TRP A 41 3.26 12.78 -14.14
C TRP A 41 2.11 13.77 -14.07
N LYS A 42 0.95 13.26 -13.63
CA LYS A 42 -0.29 14.04 -13.58
C LYS A 42 -0.23 15.17 -12.56
N GLY A 43 0.38 14.91 -11.43
CA GLY A 43 0.37 15.82 -10.30
C GLY A 43 -0.10 15.13 -9.04
N GLU A 44 0.29 15.70 -7.93
CA GLU A 44 0.09 15.10 -6.61
C GLU A 44 -1.37 15.20 -6.17
N VAL A 45 -1.89 14.09 -5.62
CA VAL A 45 -3.25 14.02 -5.07
C VAL A 45 -3.17 13.39 -3.68
N SER A 46 -3.88 13.97 -2.71
CA SER A 46 -3.99 13.42 -1.37
C SER A 46 -4.91 12.20 -1.35
N LEU A 47 -4.53 11.18 -0.60
CA LEU A 47 -5.41 10.03 -0.33
C LEU A 47 -6.31 10.27 0.89
N GLY A 48 -6.19 11.45 1.52
CA GLY A 48 -7.08 11.86 2.61
C GLY A 48 -6.79 11.19 3.94
N VAL A 49 -5.62 10.59 4.11
CA VAL A 49 -5.25 9.92 5.36
C VAL A 49 -3.84 10.32 5.77
N SER A 50 -3.57 10.22 7.07
CA SER A 50 -2.23 10.37 7.62
C SER A 50 -1.61 9.00 7.82
N ALA A 51 -0.31 8.91 7.54
CA ALA A 51 0.42 7.66 7.68
C ALA A 51 1.88 7.94 8.02
N ARG A 52 2.55 6.94 8.57
CA ARG A 52 3.98 7.04 8.84
C ARG A 52 4.81 6.04 8.05
N GLN A 53 4.19 5.00 7.50
CA GLN A 53 4.83 4.05 6.60
C GLN A 53 3.84 3.60 5.54
N VAL A 54 4.34 3.28 4.35
CA VAL A 54 3.53 2.76 3.26
C VAL A 54 4.29 1.68 2.50
N ALA A 55 3.57 0.66 2.07
CA ALA A 55 4.06 -0.39 1.20
C ALA A 55 3.01 -0.66 0.13
N GLY A 56 3.41 -1.22 -0.99
CA GLY A 56 2.46 -1.45 -2.06
C GLY A 56 2.75 -2.72 -2.84
N GLY A 57 1.71 -3.25 -3.46
CA GLY A 57 1.81 -4.41 -4.32
C GLY A 57 0.73 -4.39 -5.39
N ALA A 58 0.86 -5.29 -6.35
CA ALA A 58 -0.14 -5.46 -7.39
C ALA A 58 -0.85 -6.79 -7.18
N ASN A 59 -2.17 -6.75 -7.21
CA ASN A 59 -2.99 -7.96 -7.19
C ASN A 59 -2.80 -8.72 -8.51
N ALA A 60 -3.13 -10.02 -8.51
CA ALA A 60 -2.97 -10.85 -9.70
C ALA A 60 -3.76 -10.31 -10.90
N ASP A 61 -4.89 -9.64 -10.65
CA ASP A 61 -5.71 -9.04 -11.70
C ASP A 61 -5.23 -7.66 -12.15
N GLY A 62 -4.14 -7.16 -11.56
CA GLY A 62 -3.53 -5.88 -11.95
C GLY A 62 -3.96 -4.69 -11.10
N ARG A 63 -4.88 -4.85 -10.17
CA ARG A 63 -5.26 -3.76 -9.26
C ARG A 63 -4.12 -3.51 -8.27
N LEU A 64 -3.72 -2.25 -8.13
CA LEU A 64 -2.74 -1.88 -7.10
C LEU A 64 -3.42 -1.87 -5.73
N GLU A 65 -2.65 -2.24 -4.73
CA GLU A 65 -3.09 -2.20 -3.33
C GLU A 65 -1.97 -1.66 -2.48
N ILE A 66 -2.29 -0.71 -1.60
CA ILE A 66 -1.31 -0.16 -0.66
C ILE A 66 -1.70 -0.54 0.76
N PHE A 67 -0.67 -0.65 1.58
CA PHE A 67 -0.78 -0.94 3.01
C PHE A 67 -0.01 0.14 3.74
N TYR A 68 -0.57 0.63 4.84
CA TYR A 68 0.08 1.71 5.56
C TYR A 68 -0.20 1.62 7.06
N LEU A 69 0.70 2.25 7.81
CA LEU A 69 0.52 2.44 9.24
C LEU A 69 0.07 3.87 9.48
N THR A 70 -1.00 4.03 10.25
CA THR A 70 -1.42 5.35 10.70
C THR A 70 -0.41 5.88 11.72
N PRO A 71 -0.47 7.16 12.09
CA PRO A 71 0.40 7.69 13.15
C PRO A 71 0.31 6.91 14.45
N ASP A 72 -0.86 6.33 14.75
CA ASP A 72 -1.06 5.52 15.95
C ASP A 72 -0.60 4.07 15.79
N GLY A 73 -0.19 3.69 14.58
CA GLY A 73 0.27 2.32 14.31
C GLY A 73 -0.80 1.36 13.82
N GLU A 74 -2.00 1.85 13.53
CA GLU A 74 -3.05 1.01 12.95
C GLU A 74 -2.65 0.54 11.56
N VAL A 75 -2.80 -0.76 11.29
CA VAL A 75 -2.52 -1.34 9.97
C VAL A 75 -3.76 -1.19 9.10
N CYS A 76 -3.59 -0.50 7.97
CA CYS A 76 -4.69 -0.21 7.06
C CYS A 76 -4.31 -0.55 5.63
N HIS A 77 -5.31 -0.65 4.77
CA HIS A 77 -5.06 -0.82 3.35
C HIS A 77 -6.10 -0.07 2.51
N ASP A 78 -5.77 0.09 1.24
CA ASP A 78 -6.62 0.68 0.23
C ASP A 78 -6.26 0.03 -1.10
N TRP A 79 -7.21 -0.12 -1.99
CA TRP A 79 -6.97 -0.81 -3.27
C TRP A 79 -7.77 -0.17 -4.38
N GLN A 80 -7.29 -0.37 -5.60
CA GLN A 80 -8.03 0.08 -6.78
C GLN A 80 -9.27 -0.79 -6.97
N LEU A 81 -10.38 -0.16 -7.33
CA LEU A 81 -11.63 -0.86 -7.59
C LEU A 81 -11.56 -1.67 -8.89
N GLU A 82 -10.73 -1.21 -9.82
CA GLU A 82 -10.40 -1.91 -11.05
C GLU A 82 -8.99 -1.54 -11.46
N PRO A 83 -8.31 -2.32 -12.32
CA PRO A 83 -6.95 -1.98 -12.74
C PRO A 83 -6.87 -0.56 -13.32
N GLY A 84 -5.99 0.26 -12.74
CA GLY A 84 -5.83 1.65 -13.15
C GLY A 84 -6.97 2.58 -12.78
N GLY A 85 -7.93 2.12 -12.00
CA GLY A 85 -9.12 2.87 -11.66
C GLY A 85 -9.06 3.62 -10.34
N ASP A 86 -10.23 4.00 -9.85
CA ASP A 86 -10.38 4.72 -8.59
C ASP A 86 -10.08 3.83 -7.40
N TRP A 87 -9.82 4.46 -6.27
CA TRP A 87 -9.48 3.78 -5.02
C TRP A 87 -10.71 3.61 -4.13
N ASN A 88 -10.72 2.49 -3.39
CA ASN A 88 -11.84 2.14 -2.50
C ASN A 88 -11.97 3.10 -1.31
N GLY A 89 -10.86 3.56 -0.78
CA GLY A 89 -10.80 4.28 0.48
C GLY A 89 -10.25 3.41 1.61
N LYS A 90 -9.94 4.05 2.72
CA LYS A 90 -9.29 3.41 3.87
C LYS A 90 -10.11 2.27 4.44
N GLU A 91 -9.43 1.14 4.67
CA GLU A 91 -9.97 0.04 5.48
C GLU A 91 -8.94 -0.40 6.50
N SER A 92 -9.37 -0.58 7.75
CA SER A 92 -8.50 -1.09 8.80
C SER A 92 -8.43 -2.61 8.74
N LEU A 93 -7.23 -3.15 8.98
CA LEU A 93 -7.06 -4.59 9.10
C LEU A 93 -7.18 -5.06 10.55
N GLY A 94 -7.47 -4.13 11.48
CA GLY A 94 -7.72 -4.48 12.88
C GLY A 94 -6.48 -4.87 13.67
N ALA A 95 -5.30 -4.41 13.25
CA ALA A 95 -4.04 -4.75 13.88
C ALA A 95 -3.20 -3.50 14.11
N ASP A 96 -2.24 -3.59 15.03
CA ASP A 96 -1.28 -2.53 15.30
C ASP A 96 0.12 -2.98 14.90
N GLY A 97 0.89 -2.07 14.32
CA GLY A 97 2.23 -2.40 13.88
C GLY A 97 3.22 -1.24 14.01
N ARG A 98 4.50 -1.59 13.94
CA ARG A 98 5.61 -0.62 13.96
C ARG A 98 6.30 -0.50 12.62
N ALA A 99 6.24 -1.54 11.81
CA ALA A 99 6.82 -1.58 10.48
C ALA A 99 6.01 -2.55 9.64
N LEU A 100 5.96 -2.32 8.33
CA LEU A 100 5.25 -3.24 7.44
C LEU A 100 5.93 -3.33 6.08
N ASP A 101 5.64 -4.42 5.40
CA ASP A 101 6.02 -4.62 4.01
C ASP A 101 5.07 -5.64 3.39
N VAL A 102 5.04 -5.70 2.07
CA VAL A 102 4.15 -6.60 1.34
C VAL A 102 4.92 -7.24 0.18
N SER A 103 4.56 -8.48 -0.12
CA SER A 103 5.13 -9.18 -1.28
C SER A 103 4.07 -10.08 -1.90
N SER A 104 4.33 -10.55 -3.11
CA SER A 104 3.46 -11.49 -3.81
C SER A 104 3.99 -12.89 -3.64
N ASN A 105 3.09 -13.82 -3.36
CA ASN A 105 3.40 -15.24 -3.42
C ASN A 105 3.48 -15.70 -4.88
N ALA A 106 4.01 -16.90 -5.11
CA ALA A 106 4.21 -17.42 -6.45
C ALA A 106 2.91 -17.49 -7.26
N ASP A 107 1.77 -17.70 -6.59
CA ASP A 107 0.46 -17.75 -7.23
C ASP A 107 -0.21 -16.40 -7.40
N GLY A 108 0.46 -15.32 -7.00
CA GLY A 108 -0.07 -13.96 -7.15
C GLY A 108 -0.83 -13.43 -5.94
N ARG A 109 -1.00 -14.23 -4.88
CA ARG A 109 -1.63 -13.73 -3.66
C ARG A 109 -0.69 -12.76 -2.95
N LEU A 110 -1.21 -11.58 -2.60
CA LEU A 110 -0.46 -10.64 -1.79
C LEU A 110 -0.43 -11.10 -0.34
N GLU A 111 0.73 -10.99 0.26
CA GLU A 111 0.88 -11.29 1.68
C GLU A 111 1.52 -10.09 2.36
N LEU A 112 0.84 -9.57 3.37
CA LEU A 112 1.27 -8.44 4.15
C LEU A 112 1.99 -8.95 5.39
N PHE A 113 3.10 -8.30 5.73
CA PHE A 113 3.87 -8.60 6.93
C PHE A 113 4.00 -7.34 7.75
N TRP A 114 3.93 -7.46 9.06
CA TRP A 114 4.20 -6.34 9.94
C TRP A 114 4.84 -6.82 11.23
N VAL A 115 5.60 -5.92 11.84
CA VAL A 115 6.14 -6.14 13.18
C VAL A 115 5.19 -5.47 14.16
N GLY A 116 4.65 -6.24 15.09
CA GLY A 116 3.71 -5.74 16.07
C GLY A 116 4.42 -4.97 17.20
N ARG A 117 3.62 -4.37 18.06
CA ARG A 117 4.14 -3.64 19.23
C ARG A 117 4.92 -4.54 20.18
N ASP A 118 4.60 -5.82 20.18
CA ASP A 118 5.30 -6.84 20.98
C ASP A 118 6.62 -7.29 20.35
N GLY A 119 6.97 -6.76 19.17
CA GLY A 119 8.17 -7.15 18.43
C GLY A 119 8.00 -8.42 17.61
N ALA A 120 6.86 -9.07 17.65
CA ALA A 120 6.62 -10.29 16.88
C ALA A 120 6.31 -9.97 15.42
N LEU A 121 6.66 -10.89 14.53
CA LEU A 121 6.30 -10.80 13.13
C LEU A 121 4.90 -11.40 12.94
N TRP A 122 4.03 -10.63 12.31
CA TRP A 122 2.68 -11.02 11.95
C TRP A 122 2.53 -11.00 10.44
N HIS A 123 1.57 -11.76 9.93
CA HIS A 123 1.28 -11.72 8.50
C HIS A 123 -0.20 -11.97 8.23
N ASP A 124 -0.62 -11.52 7.05
CA ASP A 124 -1.99 -11.69 6.57
C ASP A 124 -1.90 -11.86 5.05
N ARG A 125 -2.58 -12.87 4.53
CA ARG A 125 -2.53 -13.15 3.11
C ARG A 125 -3.95 -13.23 2.54
N GLN A 126 -4.04 -13.04 1.25
CA GLN A 126 -5.29 -13.25 0.53
C GLN A 126 -5.64 -14.74 0.53
N LEU A 127 -6.92 -15.04 0.62
CA LEU A 127 -7.40 -16.43 0.56
C LEU A 127 -7.18 -17.03 -0.82
N GLU A 128 -7.24 -16.16 -1.85
CA GLU A 128 -6.97 -16.52 -3.24
C GLU A 128 -6.38 -15.30 -3.95
N PRO A 129 -5.75 -15.46 -5.14
CA PRO A 129 -5.21 -14.31 -5.85
C PRO A 129 -6.29 -13.27 -6.10
N SER A 130 -5.98 -11.99 -5.80
CA SER A 130 -6.89 -10.84 -5.91
C SER A 130 -8.12 -10.93 -5.01
N GLY A 131 -8.15 -11.86 -4.08
CA GLY A 131 -9.32 -12.12 -3.24
C GLY A 131 -9.25 -11.47 -1.87
N ASP A 132 -10.17 -11.90 -1.00
CA ASP A 132 -10.25 -11.43 0.37
C ASP A 132 -9.07 -11.95 1.19
N ARG A 133 -8.83 -11.30 2.31
CA ARG A 133 -7.74 -11.66 3.20
C ARG A 133 -8.16 -12.68 4.24
N ASN A 134 -7.18 -13.42 4.71
CA ASN A 134 -7.38 -14.43 5.72
C ASN A 134 -7.67 -13.84 7.10
N GLY A 135 -7.38 -12.56 7.26
CA GLY A 135 -7.56 -11.88 8.53
C GLY A 135 -6.40 -12.05 9.45
#